data_6ac94440722e44fb4b824804c92900b8
#
_entry.id   6ac94440722e44fb4b824804c92900b8
#
_cell.length_a   1.000
_cell.length_b   1.000
_cell.length_c   1.000
_cell.angle_alpha   90.00
_cell.angle_beta   90.00
_cell.angle_gamma   90.00
#
_symmetry.space_group_name_H-M   'P 1'
#
loop_
_entity.id
_entity.type
_entity.pdbx_description
1 polymer ?
#
loop_
_entity_poly.entity_id
_entity_poly.type
_entity_poly.pdbx_seq_one_letter_code
_entity_poly.pdbx_strand_id
1 'polypeptide(L)'
;MASPKCFIYYMLCMLTAFSSTAQEWKALGVDELFEKARQTAFDGKREEARTMLITILERAPDYTDVRIFLARTYAWDEQRAQARKELQTVLAKSPSHEDALNALTDVEMWDDNFAQALTVVNTGLSYYPNSEDLLYKKARILKSLDQPEEAQRVLNHLLSINPAHTKGLELSEDFRLARMKYTAGVSYDLDLFSRTYNPAHSLAVQLARANRWGSSIIRLNYAHRFSSNGIQPEIDLYPRIVQGVYAYLNYGYSDSDLFPQHRFGAEVFTKLPLSFEASAGLRHLYFGTTSKVTIYTGSIGWYYKSYWFSFRPYITPGEPGTSFSSTLTVRKYFKDADNYIGLTGGYGFSPDDRRIQSSTGLSADRIYILKSQRVGFAWQKTLKRNFILNISLGLSRQELSFDEGKYVWITNTVVGLRKRF
;
A
#
# COMPACT_ATOMS: atom_id res chain seq x y z
N MET A 1 44.14 -4.55 -38.24
CA MET A 1 43.67 -5.93 -38.43
C MET A 1 44.40 -6.83 -37.45
N ALA A 2 43.77 -7.19 -36.36
CA ALA A 2 44.37 -8.10 -35.36
C ALA A 2 44.33 -9.54 -35.91
N SER A 3 45.47 -10.21 -35.85
CA SER A 3 45.67 -11.56 -36.37
C SER A 3 44.74 -12.57 -35.69
N PRO A 4 44.11 -13.50 -36.43
CA PRO A 4 43.21 -14.52 -35.84
C PRO A 4 43.90 -15.40 -34.79
N LYS A 5 45.23 -15.44 -34.74
CA LYS A 5 46.01 -16.17 -33.74
C LYS A 5 45.89 -15.56 -32.31
N CYS A 6 45.67 -14.24 -32.16
CA CYS A 6 45.45 -13.61 -30.86
C CYS A 6 44.09 -13.97 -30.26
N PHE A 7 43.05 -14.14 -31.08
CA PHE A 7 41.72 -14.47 -30.61
C PHE A 7 41.66 -15.92 -30.07
N ILE A 8 42.39 -16.84 -30.71
CA ILE A 8 42.47 -18.25 -30.25
C ILE A 8 43.26 -18.34 -28.94
N TYR A 9 44.29 -17.55 -28.75
CA TYR A 9 45.05 -17.51 -27.49
C TYR A 9 44.24 -16.91 -26.33
N TYR A 10 43.44 -15.87 -26.57
CA TYR A 10 42.54 -15.31 -25.57
C TYR A 10 41.40 -16.28 -25.21
N MET A 11 40.86 -17.00 -26.16
CA MET A 11 39.83 -18.01 -25.92
C MET A 11 40.40 -19.25 -25.18
N LEU A 12 41.65 -19.65 -25.46
CA LEU A 12 42.33 -20.75 -24.77
C LEU A 12 42.70 -20.35 -23.32
N CYS A 13 43.14 -19.11 -23.09
CA CYS A 13 43.42 -18.58 -21.75
C CYS A 13 42.14 -18.41 -20.90
N MET A 14 41.00 -18.06 -21.51
CA MET A 14 39.72 -18.02 -20.80
C MET A 14 39.23 -19.42 -20.40
N LEU A 15 39.44 -20.44 -21.25
CA LEU A 15 39.08 -21.83 -20.94
C LEU A 15 39.97 -22.44 -19.84
N THR A 16 41.25 -22.06 -19.76
CA THR A 16 42.14 -22.52 -18.67
C THR A 16 41.91 -21.83 -17.34
N ALA A 17 41.46 -20.56 -17.34
CA ALA A 17 41.13 -19.84 -16.11
C ALA A 17 39.86 -20.40 -15.41
N PHE A 18 38.86 -20.87 -16.17
CA PHE A 18 37.68 -21.53 -15.62
C PHE A 18 38.01 -22.94 -15.03
N SER A 19 39.04 -23.62 -15.51
CA SER A 19 39.41 -24.94 -15.00
C SER A 19 40.19 -24.89 -13.69
N SER A 20 40.92 -23.80 -13.41
CA SER A 20 41.81 -23.71 -12.23
C SER A 20 41.04 -23.45 -10.93
N THR A 21 40.01 -22.63 -10.95
CA THR A 21 39.18 -22.33 -9.76
C THR A 21 38.32 -23.53 -9.35
N ALA A 22 37.83 -24.33 -10.29
CA ALA A 22 37.04 -25.53 -10.00
C ALA A 22 37.89 -26.68 -9.42
N GLN A 23 39.20 -26.61 -9.53
CA GLN A 23 40.11 -27.65 -9.03
C GLN A 23 40.59 -27.38 -7.61
N GLU A 24 40.68 -26.10 -7.19
CA GLU A 24 41.13 -25.70 -5.85
C GLU A 24 40.19 -26.13 -4.73
N TRP A 25 38.87 -25.98 -4.92
CA TRP A 25 37.94 -26.29 -3.82
C TRP A 25 37.66 -27.79 -3.64
N LYS A 26 37.97 -28.62 -4.67
CA LYS A 26 37.84 -30.09 -4.58
C LYS A 26 38.82 -30.73 -3.62
N ALA A 27 39.92 -30.05 -3.29
CA ALA A 27 40.90 -30.52 -2.33
C ALA A 27 40.56 -30.21 -0.86
N LEU A 28 39.57 -29.34 -0.61
CA LEU A 28 39.17 -28.90 0.71
C LEU A 28 38.49 -30.04 1.52
N GLY A 29 38.62 -29.98 2.80
CA GLY A 29 37.84 -30.79 3.73
C GLY A 29 36.35 -30.49 3.63
N VAL A 30 35.47 -31.40 4.10
CA VAL A 30 34.01 -31.26 3.95
C VAL A 30 33.47 -30.02 4.67
N ASP A 31 33.97 -29.68 5.84
CA ASP A 31 33.53 -28.52 6.61
C ASP A 31 34.01 -27.21 6.00
N GLU A 32 35.26 -27.15 5.55
CA GLU A 32 35.82 -25.99 4.87
C GLU A 32 35.13 -25.73 3.53
N LEU A 33 34.83 -26.80 2.81
CA LEU A 33 34.07 -26.72 1.56
C LEU A 33 32.62 -26.25 1.81
N PHE A 34 32.02 -26.65 2.93
CA PHE A 34 30.68 -26.20 3.31
C PHE A 34 30.66 -24.71 3.60
N GLU A 35 31.61 -24.19 4.38
CA GLU A 35 31.68 -22.74 4.64
C GLU A 35 31.91 -21.96 3.33
N LYS A 36 32.77 -22.45 2.44
CA LYS A 36 32.96 -21.83 1.12
C LYS A 36 31.69 -21.87 0.28
N ALA A 37 30.95 -22.97 0.27
CA ALA A 37 29.67 -23.09 -0.43
C ALA A 37 28.62 -22.11 0.12
N ARG A 38 28.56 -21.94 1.45
CA ARG A 38 27.67 -20.95 2.08
C ARG A 38 27.98 -19.53 1.61
N GLN A 39 29.24 -19.13 1.69
CA GLN A 39 29.67 -17.80 1.24
C GLN A 39 29.35 -17.61 -0.24
N THR A 40 29.67 -18.58 -1.11
CA THR A 40 29.40 -18.56 -2.55
C THR A 40 27.91 -18.40 -2.83
N ALA A 41 27.03 -19.06 -2.06
CA ALA A 41 25.59 -18.93 -2.20
C ALA A 41 25.08 -17.53 -1.81
N PHE A 42 25.60 -16.95 -0.73
CA PHE A 42 25.25 -15.59 -0.28
C PHE A 42 25.77 -14.50 -1.23
N ASP A 43 26.90 -14.77 -1.92
CA ASP A 43 27.41 -13.90 -2.99
C ASP A 43 26.58 -13.98 -4.29
N GLY A 44 25.48 -14.76 -4.27
CA GLY A 44 24.54 -14.90 -5.39
C GLY A 44 24.91 -15.98 -6.39
N LYS A 45 26.06 -16.67 -6.25
CA LYS A 45 26.53 -17.76 -7.13
C LYS A 45 25.97 -19.12 -6.68
N ARG A 46 24.63 -19.21 -6.60
CA ARG A 46 23.95 -20.36 -5.99
C ARG A 46 24.15 -21.66 -6.75
N GLU A 47 24.30 -21.64 -8.07
CA GLU A 47 24.54 -22.83 -8.89
C GLU A 47 25.93 -23.42 -8.58
N GLU A 48 26.97 -22.57 -8.47
CA GLU A 48 28.32 -22.98 -8.08
C GLU A 48 28.31 -23.56 -6.66
N ALA A 49 27.61 -22.88 -5.72
CA ALA A 49 27.43 -23.38 -4.36
C ALA A 49 26.74 -24.76 -4.31
N ARG A 50 25.70 -24.99 -5.12
CA ARG A 50 25.04 -26.30 -5.21
C ARG A 50 26.01 -27.41 -5.69
N THR A 51 26.88 -27.10 -6.65
CA THR A 51 27.89 -28.05 -7.09
C THR A 51 28.84 -28.46 -5.96
N MET A 52 29.28 -27.49 -5.13
CA MET A 52 30.07 -27.76 -3.95
C MET A 52 29.32 -28.61 -2.92
N LEU A 53 28.05 -28.24 -2.60
CA LEU A 53 27.19 -28.94 -1.64
C LEU A 53 26.91 -30.39 -2.07
N ILE A 54 26.67 -30.62 -3.35
CA ILE A 54 26.50 -31.98 -3.92
C ILE A 54 27.80 -32.78 -3.79
N THR A 55 28.95 -32.18 -4.05
CA THR A 55 30.25 -32.83 -3.89
C THR A 55 30.51 -33.20 -2.41
N ILE A 56 30.08 -32.38 -1.47
CA ILE A 56 30.17 -32.74 -0.05
C ILE A 56 29.28 -33.94 0.25
N LEU A 57 28.03 -33.95 -0.25
CA LEU A 57 27.09 -35.05 -0.03
C LEU A 57 27.50 -36.36 -0.71
N GLU A 58 28.30 -36.32 -1.76
CA GLU A 58 28.95 -37.51 -2.35
C GLU A 58 30.01 -38.11 -1.41
N ARG A 59 30.73 -37.27 -0.64
CA ARG A 59 31.76 -37.70 0.31
C ARG A 59 31.17 -38.03 1.68
N ALA A 60 30.12 -37.29 2.10
CA ALA A 60 29.44 -37.42 3.36
C ALA A 60 27.93 -37.42 3.17
N PRO A 61 27.30 -38.52 2.74
CA PRO A 61 25.87 -38.59 2.40
C PRO A 61 24.91 -38.26 3.55
N ASP A 62 25.37 -38.43 4.77
CA ASP A 62 24.59 -38.19 6.00
C ASP A 62 24.81 -36.81 6.60
N TYR A 63 25.51 -35.90 5.92
CA TYR A 63 25.74 -34.55 6.42
C TYR A 63 24.46 -33.72 6.26
N THR A 64 23.62 -33.78 7.29
CA THR A 64 22.26 -33.22 7.33
C THR A 64 22.22 -31.71 7.03
N ASP A 65 23.12 -30.92 7.68
CA ASP A 65 23.13 -29.47 7.53
C ASP A 65 23.45 -29.04 6.10
N VAL A 66 24.35 -29.76 5.43
CA VAL A 66 24.67 -29.54 4.02
C VAL A 66 23.44 -29.77 3.16
N ARG A 67 22.67 -30.85 3.42
CA ARG A 67 21.47 -31.19 2.66
C ARG A 67 20.36 -30.16 2.86
N ILE A 68 20.18 -29.69 4.09
CA ILE A 68 19.22 -28.61 4.40
C ILE A 68 19.63 -27.32 3.70
N PHE A 69 20.92 -26.98 3.71
CA PHE A 69 21.38 -25.77 3.04
C PHE A 69 21.26 -25.89 1.50
N LEU A 70 21.53 -27.06 0.93
CA LEU A 70 21.28 -27.36 -0.50
C LEU A 70 19.79 -27.10 -0.84
N ALA A 71 18.88 -27.62 -0.01
CA ALA A 71 17.44 -27.38 -0.18
C ALA A 71 17.08 -25.88 -0.16
N ARG A 72 17.68 -25.12 0.77
CA ARG A 72 17.48 -23.67 0.84
C ARG A 72 17.97 -22.96 -0.43
N THR A 73 19.11 -23.36 -1.01
CA THR A 73 19.61 -22.78 -2.27
C THR A 73 18.68 -23.06 -3.44
N TYR A 74 18.09 -24.26 -3.53
CA TYR A 74 17.05 -24.57 -4.50
C TYR A 74 15.81 -23.71 -4.29
N ALA A 75 15.37 -23.56 -3.05
CA ALA A 75 14.21 -22.76 -2.71
C ALA A 75 14.37 -21.27 -3.08
N TRP A 76 15.55 -20.69 -2.90
CA TRP A 76 15.85 -19.29 -3.26
C TRP A 76 15.82 -19.04 -4.77
N ASP A 77 16.06 -20.08 -5.58
CA ASP A 77 15.99 -20.04 -7.04
C ASP A 77 14.67 -20.62 -7.58
N GLU A 78 13.61 -20.61 -6.75
CA GLU A 78 12.25 -21.06 -7.10
C GLU A 78 12.13 -22.54 -7.49
N GLN A 79 13.19 -23.34 -7.30
CA GLN A 79 13.19 -24.78 -7.56
C GLN A 79 12.57 -25.56 -6.39
N ARG A 80 11.26 -25.30 -6.12
CA ARG A 80 10.56 -25.80 -4.94
C ARG A 80 10.50 -27.32 -4.84
N ALA A 81 10.37 -28.01 -5.98
CA ALA A 81 10.32 -29.48 -6.03
C ALA A 81 11.63 -30.13 -5.54
N GLN A 82 12.78 -29.59 -5.99
CA GLN A 82 14.09 -30.06 -5.57
C GLN A 82 14.31 -29.77 -4.07
N ALA A 83 13.93 -28.58 -3.60
CA ALA A 83 14.02 -28.23 -2.18
C ALA A 83 13.22 -29.20 -1.32
N ARG A 84 11.96 -29.51 -1.69
CA ARG A 84 11.14 -30.52 -0.97
C ARG A 84 11.80 -31.86 -0.92
N LYS A 85 12.33 -32.36 -2.04
CA LYS A 85 12.98 -33.66 -2.12
C LYS A 85 14.13 -33.77 -1.12
N GLU A 86 15.01 -32.77 -1.08
CA GLU A 86 16.17 -32.78 -0.16
C GLU A 86 15.72 -32.74 1.30
N LEU A 87 14.73 -31.90 1.63
CA LEU A 87 14.21 -31.81 3.01
C LEU A 87 13.45 -33.08 3.45
N GLN A 88 12.68 -33.68 2.55
CA GLN A 88 12.01 -34.96 2.81
C GLN A 88 13.02 -36.08 3.04
N THR A 89 14.18 -36.08 2.34
CA THR A 89 15.26 -37.04 2.58
C THR A 89 15.81 -36.91 4.00
N VAL A 90 15.95 -35.69 4.53
CA VAL A 90 16.34 -35.46 5.92
C VAL A 90 15.26 -35.97 6.88
N LEU A 91 14.01 -35.56 6.65
CA LEU A 91 12.88 -35.89 7.54
C LEU A 91 12.52 -37.36 7.55
N ALA A 92 12.83 -38.11 6.47
CA ALA A 92 12.68 -39.56 6.42
C ALA A 92 13.63 -40.30 7.42
N LYS A 93 14.83 -39.73 7.65
CA LYS A 93 15.81 -40.26 8.62
C LYS A 93 15.59 -39.67 10.01
N SER A 94 15.21 -38.42 10.11
CA SER A 94 15.07 -37.66 11.35
C SER A 94 13.76 -36.83 11.32
N PRO A 95 12.60 -37.43 11.60
CA PRO A 95 11.32 -36.78 11.52
C PRO A 95 11.13 -35.54 12.42
N SER A 96 11.92 -35.47 13.48
CA SER A 96 11.91 -34.34 14.42
C SER A 96 12.99 -33.29 14.14
N HIS A 97 13.69 -33.33 13.00
CA HIS A 97 14.75 -32.36 12.72
C HIS A 97 14.19 -30.95 12.57
N GLU A 98 14.42 -30.08 13.56
CA GLU A 98 13.82 -28.77 13.67
C GLU A 98 14.12 -27.87 12.44
N ASP A 99 15.40 -27.78 12.05
CA ASP A 99 15.81 -26.95 10.91
C ASP A 99 15.23 -27.43 9.57
N ALA A 100 15.08 -28.75 9.40
CA ALA A 100 14.47 -29.31 8.21
C ALA A 100 12.95 -29.01 8.16
N LEU A 101 12.24 -29.12 9.30
CA LEU A 101 10.83 -28.76 9.43
C LEU A 101 10.62 -27.25 9.20
N ASN A 102 11.50 -26.42 9.75
CA ASN A 102 11.51 -24.98 9.53
C ASN A 102 11.71 -24.63 8.06
N ALA A 103 12.70 -25.26 7.40
CA ALA A 103 12.99 -25.01 5.99
C ALA A 103 11.86 -25.49 5.08
N LEU A 104 11.28 -26.68 5.37
CA LEU A 104 10.14 -27.19 4.60
C LEU A 104 8.90 -26.31 4.75
N THR A 105 8.66 -25.79 5.95
CA THR A 105 7.58 -24.81 6.18
C THR A 105 7.77 -23.57 5.32
N ASP A 106 9.01 -23.04 5.22
CA ASP A 106 9.30 -21.89 4.35
C ASP A 106 9.07 -22.21 2.88
N VAL A 107 9.49 -23.39 2.41
CA VAL A 107 9.28 -23.81 1.02
C VAL A 107 7.79 -23.86 0.68
N GLU A 108 6.96 -24.45 1.54
CA GLU A 108 5.51 -24.52 1.33
C GLU A 108 4.85 -23.13 1.38
N MET A 109 5.33 -22.25 2.28
CA MET A 109 4.83 -20.87 2.34
C MET A 109 5.20 -20.05 1.09
N TRP A 110 6.39 -20.25 0.52
CA TRP A 110 6.83 -19.54 -0.69
C TRP A 110 6.20 -20.07 -1.96
N ASP A 111 5.62 -21.26 -1.90
CA ASP A 111 4.86 -21.90 -2.97
C ASP A 111 3.33 -21.67 -2.83
N ASP A 112 2.94 -20.77 -1.92
CA ASP A 112 1.56 -20.45 -1.54
C ASP A 112 0.72 -21.69 -1.11
N ASN A 113 1.41 -22.79 -0.77
CA ASN A 113 0.81 -24.04 -0.34
C ASN A 113 0.52 -24.03 1.17
N PHE A 114 -0.28 -23.05 1.62
CA PHE A 114 -0.49 -22.77 3.04
C PHE A 114 -1.12 -23.92 3.82
N ALA A 115 -1.94 -24.75 3.19
CA ALA A 115 -2.53 -25.93 3.85
C ALA A 115 -1.44 -26.95 4.20
N GLN A 116 -0.51 -27.23 3.28
CA GLN A 116 0.61 -28.12 3.54
C GLN A 116 1.61 -27.49 4.52
N ALA A 117 1.87 -26.19 4.40
CA ALA A 117 2.71 -25.46 5.36
C ALA A 117 2.16 -25.58 6.78
N LEU A 118 0.82 -25.52 6.97
CA LEU A 118 0.17 -25.68 8.27
C LEU A 118 0.40 -27.10 8.82
N THR A 119 0.33 -28.12 7.97
CA THR A 119 0.61 -29.52 8.37
C THR A 119 2.05 -29.68 8.84
N VAL A 120 3.01 -29.17 8.07
CA VAL A 120 4.44 -29.26 8.41
C VAL A 120 4.78 -28.51 9.69
N VAL A 121 4.28 -27.27 9.84
CA VAL A 121 4.55 -26.48 11.04
C VAL A 121 3.91 -27.09 12.29
N ASN A 122 2.73 -27.70 12.17
CA ASN A 122 2.11 -28.41 13.29
C ASN A 122 2.90 -29.67 13.69
N THR A 123 3.47 -30.39 12.72
CA THR A 123 4.40 -31.48 12.98
C THR A 123 5.63 -30.98 13.75
N GLY A 124 6.22 -29.86 13.33
CA GLY A 124 7.33 -29.24 14.03
C GLY A 124 6.98 -28.84 15.46
N LEU A 125 5.83 -28.20 15.65
CA LEU A 125 5.36 -27.79 16.99
C LEU A 125 4.96 -28.96 17.90
N SER A 126 4.67 -30.13 17.35
CA SER A 126 4.47 -31.33 18.19
C SER A 126 5.76 -31.82 18.85
N TYR A 127 6.91 -31.60 18.23
CA TYR A 127 8.23 -31.87 18.79
C TYR A 127 8.80 -30.69 19.60
N TYR A 128 8.56 -29.46 19.11
CA TYR A 128 9.12 -28.22 19.65
C TYR A 128 8.01 -27.20 19.95
N PRO A 129 7.19 -27.41 21.00
CA PRO A 129 6.00 -26.59 21.26
C PRO A 129 6.30 -25.11 21.49
N ASN A 130 7.50 -24.77 21.90
CA ASN A 130 7.97 -23.44 22.26
C ASN A 130 8.92 -22.83 21.21
N SER A 131 9.09 -23.46 20.05
CA SER A 131 9.92 -22.90 18.98
C SER A 131 9.33 -21.58 18.47
N GLU A 132 10.04 -20.48 18.74
CA GLU A 132 9.60 -19.12 18.37
C GLU A 132 9.42 -18.99 16.83
N ASP A 133 10.35 -19.57 16.06
CA ASP A 133 10.30 -19.53 14.59
C ASP A 133 9.09 -20.28 14.05
N LEU A 134 8.80 -21.49 14.55
CA LEU A 134 7.65 -22.27 14.11
C LEU A 134 6.32 -21.62 14.53
N LEU A 135 6.23 -21.09 15.76
CA LEU A 135 5.05 -20.35 16.21
C LEU A 135 4.80 -19.10 15.35
N TYR A 136 5.83 -18.33 15.04
CA TYR A 136 5.72 -17.17 14.17
C TYR A 136 5.27 -17.56 12.76
N LYS A 137 5.85 -18.61 12.17
CA LYS A 137 5.46 -19.13 10.86
C LYS A 137 4.00 -19.62 10.86
N LYS A 138 3.59 -20.37 11.90
CA LYS A 138 2.18 -20.81 12.05
C LYS A 138 1.21 -19.63 12.06
N ALA A 139 1.54 -18.58 12.81
CA ALA A 139 0.68 -17.38 12.84
C ALA A 139 0.57 -16.70 11.45
N ARG A 140 1.66 -16.66 10.68
CA ARG A 140 1.64 -16.14 9.29
C ARG A 140 0.83 -17.02 8.34
N ILE A 141 0.98 -18.35 8.44
CA ILE A 141 0.22 -19.31 7.64
C ILE A 141 -1.28 -19.17 7.92
N LEU A 142 -1.67 -19.09 9.19
CA LEU A 142 -3.07 -18.91 9.59
C LEU A 142 -3.64 -17.58 9.10
N LYS A 143 -2.82 -16.51 9.05
CA LYS A 143 -3.20 -15.23 8.43
C LYS A 143 -3.52 -15.43 6.94
N SER A 144 -2.69 -16.16 6.21
CA SER A 144 -2.88 -16.43 4.78
C SER A 144 -4.09 -17.33 4.51
N LEU A 145 -4.47 -18.19 5.46
CA LEU A 145 -5.66 -19.03 5.42
C LEU A 145 -6.95 -18.33 5.90
N ASP A 146 -6.90 -17.02 6.17
CA ASP A 146 -8.01 -16.22 6.70
C ASP A 146 -8.56 -16.74 8.05
N GLN A 147 -7.66 -17.20 8.93
CA GLN A 147 -7.95 -17.73 10.28
C GLN A 147 -7.37 -16.81 11.37
N PRO A 148 -7.81 -15.55 11.47
CA PRO A 148 -7.17 -14.52 12.32
C PRO A 148 -7.29 -14.80 13.82
N GLU A 149 -8.36 -15.47 14.27
CA GLU A 149 -8.56 -15.79 15.69
C GLU A 149 -7.56 -16.82 16.18
N GLU A 150 -7.28 -17.85 15.36
CA GLU A 150 -6.28 -18.86 15.69
C GLU A 150 -4.85 -18.30 15.60
N ALA A 151 -4.58 -17.51 14.57
CA ALA A 151 -3.31 -16.80 14.43
C ALA A 151 -3.01 -15.93 15.65
N GLN A 152 -4.01 -15.22 16.19
CA GLN A 152 -3.83 -14.41 17.39
C GLN A 152 -3.55 -15.27 18.64
N ARG A 153 -4.19 -16.44 18.78
CA ARG A 153 -3.88 -17.37 19.88
C ARG A 153 -2.43 -17.85 19.83
N VAL A 154 -1.95 -18.22 18.65
CA VAL A 154 -0.56 -18.64 18.43
C VAL A 154 0.41 -17.50 18.73
N LEU A 155 0.10 -16.26 18.30
CA LEU A 155 0.92 -15.09 18.62
C LEU A 155 0.95 -14.77 20.11
N ASN A 156 -0.18 -14.90 20.81
CA ASN A 156 -0.21 -14.72 22.26
C ASN A 156 0.68 -15.75 22.97
N HIS A 157 0.71 -16.99 22.50
CA HIS A 157 1.62 -18.01 23.00
C HIS A 157 3.07 -17.64 22.72
N LEU A 158 3.43 -17.27 21.49
CA LEU A 158 4.78 -16.79 21.15
C LEU A 158 5.21 -15.63 22.05
N LEU A 159 4.36 -14.62 22.25
CA LEU A 159 4.67 -13.45 23.06
C LEU A 159 4.68 -13.75 24.57
N SER A 160 4.07 -14.82 25.02
CA SER A 160 4.22 -15.29 26.41
C SER A 160 5.58 -15.94 26.66
N ILE A 161 6.19 -16.55 25.63
CA ILE A 161 7.55 -17.13 25.70
C ILE A 161 8.59 -16.00 25.55
N ASN A 162 8.43 -15.17 24.51
CA ASN A 162 9.32 -14.05 24.23
C ASN A 162 8.53 -12.74 24.06
N PRO A 163 8.31 -11.96 25.13
CA PRO A 163 7.59 -10.68 25.06
C PRO A 163 8.27 -9.62 24.19
N ALA A 164 9.56 -9.79 23.88
CA ALA A 164 10.33 -8.87 23.03
C ALA A 164 10.45 -9.33 21.56
N HIS A 165 9.74 -10.38 21.15
CA HIS A 165 9.80 -10.90 19.78
C HIS A 165 9.23 -9.89 18.78
N THR A 166 10.12 -9.09 18.17
CA THR A 166 9.77 -7.91 17.35
C THR A 166 8.77 -8.23 16.24
N LYS A 167 9.02 -9.27 15.44
CA LYS A 167 8.13 -9.68 14.33
C LYS A 167 6.76 -10.18 14.83
N GLY A 168 6.73 -10.83 15.99
CA GLY A 168 5.49 -11.28 16.63
C GLY A 168 4.64 -10.10 17.12
N LEU A 169 5.29 -9.11 17.74
CA LEU A 169 4.63 -7.87 18.17
C LEU A 169 4.05 -7.11 16.97
N GLU A 170 4.80 -6.97 15.88
CA GLU A 170 4.33 -6.32 14.65
C GLU A 170 3.10 -7.04 14.06
N LEU A 171 3.17 -8.37 13.96
CA LEU A 171 2.06 -9.16 13.43
C LEU A 171 0.82 -9.13 14.34
N SER A 172 1.01 -9.15 15.66
CA SER A 172 -0.08 -9.00 16.64
C SER A 172 -0.74 -7.63 16.54
N GLU A 173 0.04 -6.57 16.33
CA GLU A 173 -0.47 -5.23 16.10
C GLU A 173 -1.27 -5.15 14.79
N ASP A 174 -0.81 -5.78 13.71
CA ASP A 174 -1.55 -5.88 12.45
C ASP A 174 -2.94 -6.51 12.66
N PHE A 175 -3.03 -7.61 13.41
CA PHE A 175 -4.32 -8.24 13.73
C PHE A 175 -5.19 -7.36 14.60
N ARG A 176 -4.63 -6.67 15.58
CA ARG A 176 -5.35 -5.73 16.43
C ARG A 176 -5.95 -4.58 15.58
N LEU A 177 -5.18 -4.02 14.66
CA LEU A 177 -5.64 -2.97 13.74
C LEU A 177 -6.70 -3.48 12.75
N ALA A 178 -6.55 -4.69 12.23
CA ALA A 178 -7.52 -5.30 11.33
C ALA A 178 -8.91 -5.57 11.98
N ARG A 179 -8.95 -5.77 13.30
CA ARG A 179 -10.19 -5.92 14.08
C ARG A 179 -10.92 -4.60 14.31
N MET A 180 -10.23 -3.47 14.20
CA MET A 180 -10.81 -2.14 14.38
C MET A 180 -11.65 -1.78 13.17
N LYS A 181 -12.96 -1.92 13.30
CA LYS A 181 -13.91 -1.69 12.21
C LYS A 181 -14.42 -0.26 12.14
N TYR A 182 -14.24 0.51 13.20
CA TYR A 182 -14.74 1.87 13.30
C TYR A 182 -13.60 2.88 13.33
N THR A 183 -13.86 4.06 12.76
CA THR A 183 -12.94 5.20 12.82
C THR A 183 -13.76 6.46 13.05
N ALA A 184 -13.59 7.11 14.19
CA ALA A 184 -14.13 8.46 14.42
C ALA A 184 -13.05 9.49 14.06
N GLY A 185 -13.47 10.64 13.57
CA GLY A 185 -12.55 11.71 13.18
C GLY A 185 -13.14 13.08 13.25
N VAL A 186 -12.26 14.05 13.47
CA VAL A 186 -12.55 15.48 13.38
C VAL A 186 -11.48 16.13 12.50
N SER A 187 -11.89 17.08 11.69
CA SER A 187 -10.96 17.91 10.91
C SER A 187 -11.41 19.36 10.91
N TYR A 188 -10.44 20.24 11.00
CA TYR A 188 -10.61 21.68 10.90
C TYR A 188 -9.84 22.18 9.68
N ASP A 189 -10.48 23.05 8.91
CA ASP A 189 -9.96 23.63 7.68
C ASP A 189 -10.06 25.16 7.77
N LEU A 190 -8.96 25.84 7.48
CA LEU A 190 -8.82 27.29 7.48
C LEU A 190 -8.35 27.77 6.11
N ASP A 191 -9.14 28.64 5.48
CA ASP A 191 -8.77 29.37 4.27
C ASP A 191 -8.48 30.83 4.61
N LEU A 192 -7.27 31.29 4.26
CA LEU A 192 -6.82 32.68 4.34
C LEU A 192 -6.72 33.27 2.93
N PHE A 193 -7.40 34.37 2.71
CA PHE A 193 -7.43 35.07 1.41
C PHE A 193 -6.50 36.27 1.47
N SER A 194 -5.70 36.49 0.40
CA SER A 194 -4.79 37.63 0.30
C SER A 194 -5.51 38.97 0.22
N ARG A 195 -6.78 38.96 -0.19
CA ARG A 195 -7.65 40.15 -0.32
C ARG A 195 -9.10 39.74 -0.48
N THR A 196 -10.00 40.69 -0.39
CA THR A 196 -11.41 40.60 -0.77
C THR A 196 -12.29 39.87 0.22
N TYR A 197 -11.84 38.73 0.75
CA TYR A 197 -12.64 37.86 1.60
C TYR A 197 -12.04 37.75 3.00
N ASN A 198 -12.92 37.65 4.01
CA ASN A 198 -12.55 37.26 5.36
C ASN A 198 -12.11 35.79 5.39
N PRO A 199 -11.34 35.38 6.40
CA PRO A 199 -11.01 33.98 6.62
C PRO A 199 -12.26 33.09 6.63
N ALA A 200 -12.15 31.90 6.00
CA ALA A 200 -13.21 30.92 6.04
C ALA A 200 -12.79 29.72 6.89
N HIS A 201 -13.73 29.23 7.67
CA HIS A 201 -13.54 28.14 8.63
C HIS A 201 -14.46 26.98 8.28
N SER A 202 -13.93 25.76 8.30
CA SER A 202 -14.77 24.57 8.17
C SER A 202 -14.39 23.54 9.21
N LEU A 203 -15.39 22.84 9.73
CA LEU A 203 -15.23 21.75 10.67
C LEU A 203 -15.97 20.53 10.14
N ALA A 204 -15.34 19.36 10.16
CA ALA A 204 -16.03 18.14 9.83
C ALA A 204 -15.84 17.09 10.95
N VAL A 205 -16.94 16.45 11.32
CA VAL A 205 -16.96 15.29 12.22
C VAL A 205 -17.41 14.08 11.42
N GLN A 206 -16.71 12.95 11.55
CA GLN A 206 -17.03 11.76 10.79
C GLN A 206 -16.94 10.49 11.62
N LEU A 207 -17.79 9.52 11.24
CA LEU A 207 -17.72 8.14 11.72
C LEU A 207 -17.66 7.21 10.49
N ALA A 208 -16.63 6.40 10.42
CA ALA A 208 -16.46 5.42 9.38
C ALA A 208 -16.58 4.00 9.95
N ARG A 209 -17.13 3.09 9.13
CA ARG A 209 -17.17 1.66 9.40
C ARG A 209 -16.65 0.88 8.21
N ALA A 210 -15.69 -0.02 8.46
CA ALA A 210 -15.19 -0.97 7.46
C ALA A 210 -15.79 -2.37 7.71
N ASN A 211 -16.13 -3.07 6.62
CA ASN A 211 -16.59 -4.45 6.65
C ASN A 211 -16.16 -5.20 5.38
N ARG A 212 -16.54 -6.49 5.26
CA ARG A 212 -16.17 -7.31 4.08
C ARG A 212 -16.73 -6.79 2.76
N TRP A 213 -17.85 -6.06 2.79
CA TRP A 213 -18.50 -5.51 1.60
C TRP A 213 -17.92 -4.16 1.18
N GLY A 214 -17.06 -3.56 2.01
CA GLY A 214 -16.49 -2.24 1.77
C GLY A 214 -16.48 -1.36 3.00
N SER A 215 -16.53 -0.04 2.81
CA SER A 215 -16.60 0.92 3.91
C SER A 215 -17.71 1.95 3.69
N SER A 216 -18.23 2.47 4.81
CA SER A 216 -19.18 3.57 4.85
C SER A 216 -18.68 4.67 5.78
N ILE A 217 -18.92 5.92 5.43
CA ILE A 217 -18.55 7.09 6.22
C ILE A 217 -19.78 7.99 6.31
N ILE A 218 -20.17 8.35 7.53
CA ILE A 218 -21.14 9.41 7.79
C ILE A 218 -20.35 10.61 8.24
N ARG A 219 -20.65 11.77 7.69
CA ARG A 219 -19.94 13.02 7.96
C ARG A 219 -20.93 14.15 8.18
N LEU A 220 -20.64 15.01 9.15
CA LEU A 220 -21.31 16.29 9.36
C LEU A 220 -20.29 17.38 9.09
N ASN A 221 -20.53 18.17 8.06
CA ASN A 221 -19.72 19.32 7.68
C ASN A 221 -20.39 20.59 8.20
N TYR A 222 -19.62 21.46 8.82
CA TYR A 222 -19.97 22.84 9.17
C TYR A 222 -19.03 23.78 8.45
N ALA A 223 -19.53 24.89 7.95
CA ALA A 223 -18.73 25.96 7.37
C ALA A 223 -19.21 27.32 7.86
N HIS A 224 -18.24 28.19 8.13
CA HIS A 224 -18.45 29.62 8.32
C HIS A 224 -17.67 30.37 7.25
N ARG A 225 -18.40 31.09 6.39
CA ARG A 225 -17.82 31.80 5.25
C ARG A 225 -18.72 32.95 4.84
N PHE A 226 -18.14 34.09 4.47
CA PHE A 226 -18.90 35.27 4.00
C PHE A 226 -19.98 35.71 4.96
N SER A 227 -19.69 35.67 6.27
CA SER A 227 -20.64 35.99 7.36
C SER A 227 -21.87 35.07 7.42
N SER A 228 -21.85 33.95 6.75
CA SER A 228 -22.90 32.93 6.74
C SER A 228 -22.39 31.62 7.36
N ASN A 229 -23.32 30.84 7.88
CA ASN A 229 -23.07 29.52 8.43
C ASN A 229 -23.84 28.46 7.64
N GLY A 230 -23.28 27.28 7.51
CA GLY A 230 -23.94 26.18 6.85
C GLY A 230 -23.57 24.84 7.45
N ILE A 231 -24.49 23.88 7.35
CA ILE A 231 -24.30 22.50 7.78
C ILE A 231 -24.68 21.60 6.61
N GLN A 232 -23.89 20.54 6.37
CA GLN A 232 -24.17 19.51 5.40
C GLN A 232 -23.89 18.12 5.98
N PRO A 233 -24.91 17.33 6.32
CA PRO A 233 -24.79 15.89 6.48
C PRO A 233 -24.45 15.23 5.15
N GLU A 234 -23.58 14.23 5.21
CA GLU A 234 -23.04 13.56 4.04
C GLU A 234 -22.78 12.07 4.35
N ILE A 235 -23.04 11.21 3.39
CA ILE A 235 -22.70 9.80 3.43
C ILE A 235 -21.83 9.43 2.24
N ASP A 236 -20.71 8.72 2.50
CA ASP A 236 -19.86 8.11 1.49
C ASP A 236 -19.91 6.59 1.66
N LEU A 237 -20.08 5.88 0.55
CA LEU A 237 -20.06 4.42 0.49
C LEU A 237 -18.98 3.97 -0.50
N TYR A 238 -18.23 2.95 -0.10
CA TYR A 238 -17.19 2.32 -0.93
C TYR A 238 -17.45 0.82 -1.06
N PRO A 239 -18.52 0.40 -1.77
CA PRO A 239 -18.82 -1.03 -1.94
C PRO A 239 -17.77 -1.72 -2.81
N ARG A 240 -17.36 -2.91 -2.39
CA ARG A 240 -16.57 -3.84 -3.20
C ARG A 240 -17.53 -4.63 -4.09
N ILE A 241 -17.36 -4.53 -5.40
CA ILE A 241 -18.25 -5.18 -6.37
C ILE A 241 -17.74 -6.60 -6.66
N VAL A 242 -16.48 -6.69 -7.10
CA VAL A 242 -15.75 -7.94 -7.29
C VAL A 242 -14.28 -7.72 -6.91
N GLN A 243 -13.47 -8.77 -6.95
CA GLN A 243 -12.04 -8.63 -6.69
C GLN A 243 -11.40 -7.65 -7.67
N GLY A 244 -10.76 -6.63 -7.16
CA GLY A 244 -10.10 -5.57 -7.95
C GLY A 244 -11.04 -4.47 -8.44
N VAL A 245 -12.37 -4.56 -8.23
CA VAL A 245 -13.34 -3.52 -8.62
C VAL A 245 -14.14 -3.04 -7.41
N TYR A 246 -14.16 -1.74 -7.20
CA TYR A 246 -14.96 -1.10 -6.16
C TYR A 246 -15.60 0.19 -6.70
N ALA A 247 -16.63 0.69 -6.01
CA ALA A 247 -17.25 1.95 -6.34
C ALA A 247 -17.09 2.96 -5.19
N TYR A 248 -17.27 4.21 -5.51
CA TYR A 248 -17.52 5.32 -4.61
C TYR A 248 -18.90 5.86 -4.90
N LEU A 249 -19.74 5.99 -3.87
CA LEU A 249 -21.04 6.62 -3.93
C LEU A 249 -21.10 7.68 -2.82
N ASN A 250 -21.60 8.85 -3.15
CA ASN A 250 -21.69 9.98 -2.22
C ASN A 250 -23.07 10.62 -2.32
N TYR A 251 -23.63 10.98 -1.18
CA TYR A 251 -24.78 11.85 -1.08
C TYR A 251 -24.61 12.83 0.06
N GLY A 252 -24.93 14.10 -0.19
CA GLY A 252 -24.98 15.16 0.81
C GLY A 252 -26.21 16.05 0.60
N TYR A 253 -26.73 16.58 1.71
CA TYR A 253 -27.85 17.51 1.70
C TYR A 253 -27.52 18.74 2.56
N SER A 254 -27.98 19.91 2.12
CA SER A 254 -27.91 21.15 2.90
C SER A 254 -29.04 22.09 2.48
N ASP A 255 -29.57 22.83 3.41
CA ASP A 255 -30.47 23.95 3.20
C ASP A 255 -29.74 25.31 3.18
N SER A 256 -28.43 25.29 3.36
CA SER A 256 -27.56 26.47 3.37
C SER A 256 -27.01 26.78 1.99
N ASP A 257 -26.96 28.06 1.63
CA ASP A 257 -26.34 28.56 0.38
C ASP A 257 -24.82 28.29 0.31
N LEU A 258 -24.18 27.92 1.41
CA LEU A 258 -22.74 27.57 1.44
C LEU A 258 -22.44 26.19 0.85
N PHE A 259 -23.45 25.35 0.69
CA PHE A 259 -23.32 23.99 0.17
C PHE A 259 -24.35 23.74 -0.95
N PRO A 260 -24.12 22.77 -1.86
CA PRO A 260 -25.19 22.28 -2.71
C PRO A 260 -26.38 21.78 -1.86
N GLN A 261 -27.60 22.12 -2.26
CA GLN A 261 -28.80 21.58 -1.65
C GLN A 261 -28.81 20.05 -1.72
N HIS A 262 -28.42 19.52 -2.89
CA HIS A 262 -28.14 18.08 -3.06
C HIS A 262 -26.79 17.88 -3.75
N ARG A 263 -26.00 16.99 -3.20
CA ARG A 263 -24.73 16.54 -3.78
C ARG A 263 -24.79 15.04 -4.03
N PHE A 264 -24.52 14.62 -5.25
CA PHE A 264 -24.39 13.22 -5.62
C PHE A 264 -23.02 12.96 -6.21
N GLY A 265 -22.44 11.81 -5.90
CA GLY A 265 -21.21 11.34 -6.51
C GLY A 265 -21.29 9.85 -6.79
N ALA A 266 -20.84 9.44 -7.98
CA ALA A 266 -20.67 8.02 -8.32
C ALA A 266 -19.40 7.87 -9.15
N GLU A 267 -18.56 6.89 -8.79
CA GLU A 267 -17.32 6.58 -9.49
C GLU A 267 -16.98 5.11 -9.32
N VAL A 268 -16.57 4.43 -10.38
CA VAL A 268 -16.12 3.03 -10.37
C VAL A 268 -14.62 3.00 -10.56
N PHE A 269 -13.95 2.20 -9.76
CA PHE A 269 -12.51 1.98 -9.76
C PHE A 269 -12.21 0.54 -10.13
N THR A 270 -11.17 0.33 -10.94
CA THR A 270 -10.70 -0.99 -11.32
C THR A 270 -9.18 -1.07 -11.24
N LYS A 271 -8.68 -2.15 -10.65
CA LYS A 271 -7.26 -2.49 -10.69
C LYS A 271 -6.91 -3.06 -12.05
N LEU A 272 -5.79 -2.63 -12.60
CA LEU A 272 -5.26 -3.02 -13.89
C LEU A 272 -3.91 -3.73 -13.72
N PRO A 273 -3.43 -4.47 -14.73
CA PRO A 273 -2.08 -5.05 -14.72
C PRO A 273 -0.99 -4.01 -14.46
N LEU A 274 0.21 -4.46 -14.10
CA LEU A 274 1.40 -3.62 -13.85
C LEU A 274 1.19 -2.57 -12.74
N SER A 275 0.34 -2.87 -11.75
CA SER A 275 0.04 -2.01 -10.61
C SER A 275 -0.64 -0.67 -10.99
N PHE A 276 -1.34 -0.63 -12.11
CA PHE A 276 -2.21 0.48 -12.46
C PHE A 276 -3.59 0.36 -11.80
N GLU A 277 -4.26 1.49 -11.66
CA GLU A 277 -5.67 1.61 -11.28
C GLU A 277 -6.30 2.68 -12.16
N ALA A 278 -7.52 2.45 -12.63
CA ALA A 278 -8.28 3.44 -13.37
C ALA A 278 -9.64 3.64 -12.73
N SER A 279 -10.22 4.84 -12.91
CA SER A 279 -11.59 5.12 -12.51
C SER A 279 -12.31 5.96 -13.54
N ALA A 280 -13.65 5.88 -13.49
CA ALA A 280 -14.56 6.77 -14.23
C ALA A 280 -15.80 7.03 -13.38
N GLY A 281 -16.31 8.25 -13.43
CA GLY A 281 -17.47 8.64 -12.63
C GLY A 281 -17.94 10.05 -12.89
N LEU A 282 -18.87 10.47 -12.03
CA LEU A 282 -19.45 11.82 -12.10
C LEU A 282 -19.72 12.36 -10.68
N ARG A 283 -19.87 13.68 -10.61
CA ARG A 283 -20.40 14.44 -9.48
C ARG A 283 -21.53 15.30 -10.00
N HIS A 284 -22.66 15.31 -9.30
CA HIS A 284 -23.79 16.18 -9.62
C HIS A 284 -24.11 17.05 -8.41
N LEU A 285 -24.06 18.36 -8.61
CA LEU A 285 -24.30 19.37 -7.58
C LEU A 285 -25.54 20.14 -7.97
N TYR A 286 -26.55 20.12 -7.12
CA TYR A 286 -27.80 20.82 -7.28
C TYR A 286 -27.91 21.94 -6.23
N PHE A 287 -27.95 23.19 -6.66
CA PHE A 287 -28.06 24.38 -5.81
C PHE A 287 -29.46 25.02 -5.85
N GLY A 288 -30.44 24.37 -6.50
CA GLY A 288 -31.79 24.85 -6.74
C GLY A 288 -32.18 24.69 -8.19
N THR A 289 -33.37 25.12 -8.52
CA THR A 289 -33.98 24.95 -9.87
C THR A 289 -33.21 25.63 -11.00
N THR A 290 -32.48 26.70 -10.69
CA THR A 290 -31.75 27.53 -11.65
C THR A 290 -30.27 27.23 -11.73
N SER A 291 -29.71 26.39 -10.84
CA SER A 291 -28.28 26.12 -10.78
C SER A 291 -27.99 24.66 -10.43
N LYS A 292 -27.47 23.96 -11.43
CA LYS A 292 -27.03 22.57 -11.31
C LYS A 292 -25.78 22.34 -12.14
N VAL A 293 -24.85 21.55 -11.61
CA VAL A 293 -23.59 21.26 -12.29
C VAL A 293 -23.33 19.76 -12.27
N THR A 294 -23.00 19.21 -13.45
CA THR A 294 -22.53 17.82 -13.57
C THR A 294 -21.09 17.85 -14.00
N ILE A 295 -20.24 17.13 -13.26
CA ILE A 295 -18.81 17.06 -13.49
C ILE A 295 -18.45 15.60 -13.75
N TYR A 296 -17.97 15.31 -14.93
CA TYR A 296 -17.43 14.00 -15.27
C TYR A 296 -15.97 13.93 -14.84
N THR A 297 -15.58 12.82 -14.27
CA THR A 297 -14.21 12.63 -13.78
C THR A 297 -13.77 11.18 -13.94
N GLY A 298 -12.49 10.97 -13.86
CA GLY A 298 -11.86 9.67 -13.79
C GLY A 298 -10.44 9.85 -13.32
N SER A 299 -9.73 8.75 -13.12
CA SER A 299 -8.32 8.82 -12.77
C SER A 299 -7.54 7.66 -13.37
N ILE A 300 -6.25 7.90 -13.58
CA ILE A 300 -5.26 6.85 -13.80
C ILE A 300 -4.27 6.95 -12.65
N GLY A 301 -4.17 5.88 -11.87
CA GLY A 301 -3.23 5.70 -10.77
C GLY A 301 -2.16 4.68 -11.12
N TRP A 302 -0.96 4.87 -10.62
CA TRP A 302 0.14 3.92 -10.76
C TRP A 302 0.90 3.77 -9.44
N TYR A 303 1.04 2.53 -8.99
CA TYR A 303 1.81 2.17 -7.80
C TYR A 303 3.19 1.65 -8.21
N TYR A 304 4.24 2.35 -7.79
CA TYR A 304 5.62 1.96 -8.04
C TYR A 304 6.41 1.96 -6.73
N LYS A 305 6.79 0.78 -6.25
CA LYS A 305 7.44 0.59 -4.94
C LYS A 305 6.58 1.23 -3.82
N SER A 306 7.12 2.23 -3.13
CA SER A 306 6.43 2.99 -2.07
C SER A 306 5.75 4.28 -2.56
N TYR A 307 5.69 4.49 -3.86
CA TYR A 307 5.08 5.68 -4.45
C TYR A 307 3.73 5.35 -5.11
N TRP A 308 2.82 6.32 -5.07
CA TRP A 308 1.59 6.34 -5.84
C TRP A 308 1.48 7.64 -6.60
N PHE A 309 1.28 7.53 -7.89
CA PHE A 309 1.05 8.63 -8.81
C PHE A 309 -0.40 8.58 -9.27
N SER A 310 -1.08 9.71 -9.35
CA SER A 310 -2.46 9.77 -9.84
C SER A 310 -2.67 11.02 -10.65
N PHE A 311 -3.16 10.85 -11.87
CA PHE A 311 -3.67 11.92 -12.71
C PHE A 311 -5.19 11.83 -12.79
N ARG A 312 -5.88 12.92 -12.50
CA ARG A 312 -7.34 13.00 -12.49
C ARG A 312 -7.83 14.22 -13.28
N PRO A 313 -8.44 14.03 -14.47
CA PRO A 313 -9.16 15.05 -15.19
C PRO A 313 -10.57 15.25 -14.64
N TYR A 314 -11.11 16.44 -14.88
CA TYR A 314 -12.50 16.81 -14.66
C TYR A 314 -13.00 17.56 -15.89
N ILE A 315 -14.18 17.21 -16.33
CA ILE A 315 -14.88 17.81 -17.47
C ILE A 315 -16.24 18.30 -16.97
N THR A 316 -16.45 19.60 -17.04
CA THR A 316 -17.69 20.23 -16.59
C THR A 316 -18.35 20.89 -17.78
N PRO A 317 -19.36 20.27 -18.40
CA PRO A 317 -20.19 20.93 -19.43
C PRO A 317 -20.99 22.06 -18.79
N GLY A 318 -21.14 23.18 -19.50
CA GLY A 318 -21.89 24.33 -19.05
C GLY A 318 -21.93 25.42 -20.09
N GLU A 319 -22.73 26.48 -19.89
CA GLU A 319 -22.73 27.68 -20.72
C GLU A 319 -21.82 28.75 -20.06
N PRO A 320 -20.93 29.43 -20.80
CA PRO A 320 -20.83 29.49 -22.28
C PRO A 320 -19.95 28.39 -22.91
N GLY A 321 -19.51 27.37 -22.16
CA GLY A 321 -18.68 26.30 -22.71
C GLY A 321 -18.29 25.24 -21.70
N THR A 322 -17.59 24.21 -22.16
CA THR A 322 -17.10 23.12 -21.32
C THR A 322 -15.80 23.53 -20.62
N SER A 323 -15.76 23.38 -19.30
CA SER A 323 -14.56 23.61 -18.49
C SER A 323 -13.74 22.31 -18.33
N PHE A 324 -12.43 22.44 -18.42
CA PHE A 324 -11.48 21.36 -18.18
C PHE A 324 -10.57 21.70 -17.00
N SER A 325 -10.46 20.78 -16.08
CA SER A 325 -9.51 20.88 -14.98
C SER A 325 -8.84 19.55 -14.71
N SER A 326 -7.71 19.58 -14.02
CA SER A 326 -6.98 18.36 -13.69
C SER A 326 -6.17 18.48 -12.42
N THR A 327 -5.88 17.34 -11.80
CA THR A 327 -4.96 17.23 -10.69
C THR A 327 -3.96 16.11 -10.92
N LEU A 328 -2.71 16.38 -10.53
CA LEU A 328 -1.65 15.38 -10.43
C LEU A 328 -1.28 15.25 -8.95
N THR A 329 -1.33 14.04 -8.42
CA THR A 329 -0.97 13.75 -7.03
C THR A 329 0.15 12.70 -7.01
N VAL A 330 1.16 12.96 -6.18
CA VAL A 330 2.23 12.00 -5.88
C VAL A 330 2.23 11.76 -4.38
N ARG A 331 2.18 10.50 -3.95
CA ARG A 331 2.33 10.11 -2.54
C ARG A 331 3.50 9.17 -2.38
N LYS A 332 4.26 9.35 -1.30
CA LYS A 332 5.25 8.40 -0.83
C LYS A 332 4.77 7.79 0.48
N TYR A 333 4.54 6.50 0.48
CA TYR A 333 4.19 5.73 1.67
C TYR A 333 5.44 5.25 2.40
N PHE A 334 5.41 5.20 3.74
CA PHE A 334 6.54 4.77 4.57
C PHE A 334 6.35 3.36 5.11
N LYS A 335 5.32 3.13 5.91
CA LYS A 335 5.05 1.83 6.54
C LYS A 335 3.79 1.18 5.99
N ASP A 336 2.72 1.95 5.87
CA ASP A 336 1.39 1.52 5.48
C ASP A 336 0.63 2.67 4.80
N ALA A 337 -0.62 2.44 4.42
CA ALA A 337 -1.48 3.42 3.75
C ALA A 337 -1.80 4.68 4.57
N ASP A 338 -1.61 4.63 5.90
CA ASP A 338 -1.86 5.77 6.79
C ASP A 338 -0.62 6.61 7.09
N ASN A 339 0.54 6.16 6.62
CA ASN A 339 1.81 6.84 6.85
C ASN A 339 2.41 7.30 5.52
N TYR A 340 2.12 8.54 5.12
CA TYR A 340 2.61 9.08 3.86
C TYR A 340 2.88 10.58 3.90
N ILE A 341 3.65 11.04 2.92
CA ILE A 341 3.70 12.42 2.46
C ILE A 341 3.12 12.49 1.04
N GLY A 342 2.49 13.59 0.70
CA GLY A 342 1.87 13.79 -0.61
C GLY A 342 2.10 15.19 -1.14
N LEU A 343 2.26 15.29 -2.45
CA LEU A 343 2.28 16.55 -3.21
C LEU A 343 1.16 16.49 -4.24
N THR A 344 0.46 17.59 -4.39
CA THR A 344 -0.61 17.74 -5.39
C THR A 344 -0.40 19.03 -6.16
N GLY A 345 -0.46 18.93 -7.49
CA GLY A 345 -0.57 20.07 -8.40
C GLY A 345 -1.93 20.04 -9.08
N GLY A 346 -2.55 21.18 -9.30
CA GLY A 346 -3.84 21.27 -9.98
C GLY A 346 -3.96 22.52 -10.83
N TYR A 347 -4.69 22.35 -11.94
CA TYR A 347 -5.08 23.42 -12.83
C TYR A 347 -6.59 23.38 -13.07
N GLY A 348 -7.24 24.53 -13.00
CA GLY A 348 -8.70 24.62 -13.09
C GLY A 348 -9.40 24.21 -11.77
N PHE A 349 -10.70 24.14 -11.82
CA PHE A 349 -11.55 23.89 -10.66
C PHE A 349 -11.71 22.39 -10.37
N SER A 350 -11.77 22.02 -9.09
CA SER A 350 -12.08 20.66 -8.65
C SER A 350 -13.41 20.62 -7.90
N PRO A 351 -14.27 19.62 -8.14
CA PRO A 351 -15.53 19.46 -7.42
C PRO A 351 -15.36 19.16 -5.93
N ASP A 352 -14.19 18.66 -5.55
CA ASP A 352 -13.83 18.43 -4.15
C ASP A 352 -13.37 19.71 -3.46
N ASP A 353 -13.20 20.81 -4.20
CA ASP A 353 -12.87 22.12 -3.68
C ASP A 353 -14.12 22.81 -3.14
N ARG A 354 -14.47 22.49 -1.90
CA ARG A 354 -15.65 23.01 -1.17
C ARG A 354 -15.57 24.51 -0.87
N ARG A 355 -14.52 25.19 -1.31
CA ARG A 355 -14.07 26.48 -0.79
C ARG A 355 -14.72 27.67 -1.43
N ILE A 356 -15.29 27.53 -2.64
CA ILE A 356 -15.83 28.64 -3.37
C ILE A 356 -17.20 28.26 -3.89
N GLN A 357 -18.14 28.25 -3.00
CA GLN A 357 -19.54 28.13 -3.36
C GLN A 357 -20.22 29.46 -3.06
N SER A 358 -20.62 30.10 -4.12
CA SER A 358 -21.65 31.11 -4.23
C SER A 358 -22.02 31.92 -2.98
N SER A 359 -21.32 33.00 -2.71
CA SER A 359 -21.85 34.06 -1.82
C SER A 359 -22.41 35.28 -2.58
N THR A 360 -22.39 35.26 -3.91
CA THR A 360 -22.62 36.48 -4.70
C THR A 360 -23.72 36.35 -5.75
N GLY A 361 -24.65 35.38 -5.61
CA GLY A 361 -25.74 35.22 -6.55
C GLY A 361 -25.33 34.80 -7.96
N LEU A 362 -24.07 34.39 -8.17
CA LEU A 362 -23.60 33.81 -9.43
C LEU A 362 -24.12 32.38 -9.56
N SER A 363 -24.55 32.00 -10.77
CA SER A 363 -24.88 30.62 -11.05
C SER A 363 -23.64 29.74 -10.82
N ALA A 364 -23.81 28.55 -10.24
CA ALA A 364 -22.72 27.60 -10.00
C ALA A 364 -21.91 27.34 -11.27
N ASP A 365 -22.53 27.40 -12.44
CA ASP A 365 -21.92 27.18 -13.74
C ASP A 365 -20.77 28.15 -14.04
N ARG A 366 -20.86 29.42 -13.61
CA ARG A 366 -19.77 30.39 -13.77
C ARG A 366 -18.58 30.16 -12.89
N ILE A 367 -18.77 29.60 -11.71
CA ILE A 367 -17.69 29.32 -10.75
C ILE A 367 -16.72 28.26 -11.30
N TYR A 368 -17.22 27.28 -12.05
CA TYR A 368 -16.41 26.20 -12.61
C TYR A 368 -15.59 26.58 -13.85
N ILE A 369 -15.79 27.76 -14.39
CA ILE A 369 -15.04 28.31 -15.54
C ILE A 369 -13.83 29.11 -15.08
N LEU A 370 -13.75 29.50 -13.79
CA LEU A 370 -12.68 30.34 -13.26
C LEU A 370 -11.31 29.65 -13.35
N LYS A 371 -10.32 30.42 -13.80
CA LYS A 371 -8.94 29.92 -13.83
C LYS A 371 -8.39 29.76 -12.43
N SER A 372 -7.93 28.58 -12.10
CA SER A 372 -7.32 28.28 -10.83
C SER A 372 -6.07 27.43 -11.00
N GLN A 373 -5.06 27.72 -10.21
CA GLN A 373 -3.81 26.97 -10.10
C GLN A 373 -3.59 26.65 -8.64
N ARG A 374 -3.21 25.43 -8.32
CA ARG A 374 -2.97 25.05 -6.92
C ARG A 374 -1.81 24.12 -6.77
N VAL A 375 -1.16 24.24 -5.64
CA VAL A 375 -0.18 23.29 -5.13
C VAL A 375 -0.55 22.94 -3.69
N GLY A 376 -0.31 21.71 -3.30
CA GLY A 376 -0.65 21.24 -1.96
C GLY A 376 0.38 20.22 -1.46
N PHE A 377 0.59 20.26 -0.16
CA PHE A 377 1.37 19.28 0.58
C PHE A 377 0.46 18.61 1.60
N ALA A 378 0.59 17.30 1.75
CA ALA A 378 -0.12 16.52 2.75
C ALA A 378 0.86 15.64 3.51
N TRP A 379 0.70 15.56 4.82
CA TRP A 379 1.40 14.65 5.70
C TRP A 379 0.41 13.92 6.56
N GLN A 380 0.49 12.58 6.58
CA GLN A 380 -0.35 11.75 7.42
C GLN A 380 0.52 10.74 8.15
N LYS A 381 0.26 10.56 9.43
CA LYS A 381 1.00 9.65 10.30
C LYS A 381 0.10 9.01 11.35
N THR A 382 0.26 7.71 11.52
CA THR A 382 -0.30 6.98 12.65
C THR A 382 0.55 7.23 13.89
N LEU A 383 -0.10 7.75 14.92
CA LEU A 383 0.47 7.99 16.26
C LEU A 383 0.19 6.79 17.17
N LYS A 384 0.73 6.82 18.39
CA LYS A 384 0.42 5.83 19.43
C LYS A 384 -1.09 5.76 19.70
N ARG A 385 -1.59 4.60 20.12
CA ARG A 385 -3.00 4.34 20.47
C ARG A 385 -4.00 4.48 19.30
N ASN A 386 -3.58 4.20 18.07
CA ASN A 386 -4.45 4.21 16.87
C ASN A 386 -5.01 5.57 16.46
N PHE A 387 -4.38 6.63 16.84
CA PHE A 387 -4.66 7.95 16.33
C PHE A 387 -3.94 8.17 15.00
N ILE A 388 -4.64 8.76 14.04
CA ILE A 388 -4.09 9.15 12.73
C ILE A 388 -4.18 10.66 12.65
N LEU A 389 -3.04 11.31 12.61
CA LEU A 389 -2.92 12.76 12.40
C LEU A 389 -2.73 13.04 10.91
N ASN A 390 -3.50 13.97 10.40
CA ASN A 390 -3.37 14.50 9.04
C ASN A 390 -3.14 16.01 9.11
N ILE A 391 -2.16 16.50 8.37
CA ILE A 391 -1.89 17.93 8.17
C ILE A 391 -1.76 18.15 6.68
N SER A 392 -2.50 19.12 6.14
CA SER A 392 -2.38 19.54 4.75
C SER A 392 -2.23 21.03 4.65
N LEU A 393 -1.33 21.46 3.77
CA LEU A 393 -1.07 22.86 3.43
C LEU A 393 -1.31 23.03 1.93
N GLY A 394 -2.03 24.06 1.56
CA GLY A 394 -2.33 24.36 0.17
C GLY A 394 -2.11 25.85 -0.13
N LEU A 395 -1.66 26.13 -1.34
CA LEU A 395 -1.62 27.46 -1.90
C LEU A 395 -2.31 27.40 -3.27
N SER A 396 -3.31 28.24 -3.46
CA SER A 396 -4.01 28.37 -4.74
C SER A 396 -4.08 29.82 -5.17
N ARG A 397 -3.95 30.04 -6.48
CA ARG A 397 -4.20 31.30 -7.15
C ARG A 397 -5.46 31.15 -7.97
N GLN A 398 -6.47 31.92 -7.67
CA GLN A 398 -7.80 31.79 -8.29
C GLN A 398 -8.29 33.10 -8.82
N GLU A 399 -8.91 33.06 -9.99
CA GLU A 399 -9.58 34.20 -10.62
C GLU A 399 -10.82 34.60 -9.82
N LEU A 400 -11.05 35.92 -9.71
CA LEU A 400 -12.23 36.45 -9.03
C LEU A 400 -13.45 36.36 -9.99
N SER A 401 -14.55 35.85 -9.48
CA SER A 401 -15.78 35.64 -10.26
C SER A 401 -16.47 36.94 -10.72
N PHE A 402 -16.20 38.07 -10.05
CA PHE A 402 -16.78 39.39 -10.30
C PHE A 402 -15.78 40.38 -10.95
N ASP A 403 -14.53 40.00 -11.13
CA ASP A 403 -13.47 40.87 -11.68
C ASP A 403 -12.50 40.01 -12.51
N GLU A 404 -12.91 39.74 -13.76
CA GLU A 404 -12.21 38.88 -14.71
C GLU A 404 -10.74 39.36 -14.89
N GLY A 405 -9.81 38.42 -14.89
CA GLY A 405 -8.37 38.70 -15.02
C GLY A 405 -7.70 39.08 -13.69
N LYS A 406 -8.44 39.33 -12.61
CA LYS A 406 -7.86 39.51 -11.28
C LYS A 406 -7.92 38.25 -10.44
N TYR A 407 -6.91 38.05 -9.63
CA TYR A 407 -6.68 36.83 -8.88
C TYR A 407 -6.58 37.09 -7.37
N VAL A 408 -7.05 36.13 -6.60
CA VAL A 408 -6.84 36.04 -5.15
C VAL A 408 -5.96 34.85 -4.86
N TRP A 409 -5.02 35.04 -3.91
CA TRP A 409 -4.28 33.92 -3.35
C TRP A 409 -5.00 33.39 -2.12
N ILE A 410 -5.10 32.07 -2.04
CA ILE A 410 -5.77 31.37 -0.95
C ILE A 410 -4.74 30.43 -0.33
N THR A 411 -4.43 30.64 0.94
CA THR A 411 -3.64 29.71 1.74
C THR A 411 -4.60 28.83 2.53
N ASN A 412 -4.51 27.53 2.36
CA ASN A 412 -5.34 26.56 3.02
C ASN A 412 -4.53 25.74 4.02
N THR A 413 -5.08 25.54 5.20
CA THR A 413 -4.50 24.65 6.23
C THR A 413 -5.59 23.72 6.74
N VAL A 414 -5.35 22.42 6.67
CA VAL A 414 -6.23 21.40 7.23
C VAL A 414 -5.49 20.62 8.31
N VAL A 415 -6.11 20.49 9.47
CA VAL A 415 -5.64 19.61 10.54
C VAL A 415 -6.75 18.63 10.88
N GLY A 416 -6.45 17.34 10.81
CA GLY A 416 -7.41 16.29 11.09
C GLY A 416 -6.84 15.25 12.06
N LEU A 417 -7.68 14.79 12.96
CA LEU A 417 -7.38 13.71 13.89
C LEU A 417 -8.44 12.62 13.77
N ARG A 418 -8.01 11.39 13.56
CA ARG A 418 -8.89 10.22 13.51
C ARG A 418 -8.44 9.19 14.53
N LYS A 419 -9.37 8.46 15.11
CA LYS A 419 -9.10 7.33 16.02
C LYS A 419 -9.80 6.08 15.51
N ARG A 420 -9.06 4.98 15.38
CA ARG A 420 -9.59 3.63 15.12
C ARG A 420 -9.96 2.91 16.41
N PHE A 421 -11.05 2.13 16.36
CA PHE A 421 -11.51 1.31 17.50
C PHE A 421 -12.41 0.14 17.05
#